data_6f4c8f2fac490e3c752d02c8fd375f4e
#
_entry.id   6f4c8f2fac490e3c752d02c8fd375f4e
#
_cell.length_a   1.000
_cell.length_b   1.000
_cell.length_c   1.000
_cell.angle_alpha   90.00
_cell.angle_beta   90.00
_cell.angle_gamma   90.00
#
_symmetry.space_group_name_H-M   'P 1'
#
loop_
_entity.id
_entity.type
_entity.pdbx_description
1 polymer ?
#
loop_
_entity_poly.entity_id
_entity_poly.type
_entity_poly.pdbx_seq_one_letter_code
_entity_poly.pdbx_strand_id
1 'polypeptide(L)'
;GVKAAIRNLQKAINITYGEWVDAKAKDFITVDGIVGKETLSALEIIKDYDGMYALAECFRKLRALKYAQIVKNNPNQAVFIYG
;
A
#
# COMPACT_ATOMS: atom_id res chain seq x y z
N GLY A 1 0.93 -6.56 11.83
CA GLY A 1 2.38 -6.61 11.94
C GLY A 1 3.08 -5.98 10.75
N VAL A 2 4.40 -6.04 10.77
CA VAL A 2 5.24 -5.41 9.73
C VAL A 2 4.92 -6.01 8.35
N LYS A 3 4.77 -7.32 8.28
CA LYS A 3 4.49 -7.99 7.01
C LYS A 3 3.17 -7.55 6.40
N ALA A 4 2.15 -7.35 7.24
CA ALA A 4 0.85 -6.86 6.77
C ALA A 4 0.95 -5.43 6.26
N ALA A 5 1.75 -4.60 6.91
CA ALA A 5 1.99 -3.23 6.46
C ALA A 5 2.69 -3.20 5.10
N ILE A 6 3.68 -4.09 4.91
CA ILE A 6 4.39 -4.20 3.63
C ILE A 6 3.44 -4.66 2.52
N ARG A 7 2.54 -5.61 2.81
CA ARG A 7 1.54 -6.04 1.84
C ARG A 7 0.62 -4.89 1.44
N ASN A 8 0.20 -4.08 2.40
CA ASN A 8 -0.62 -2.91 2.10
C ASN A 8 0.12 -1.92 1.21
N LEU A 9 1.41 -1.72 1.47
CA LEU A 9 2.25 -0.87 0.62
C LEU A 9 2.33 -1.44 -0.80
N GLN A 10 2.53 -2.75 -0.93
CA GLN A 10 2.61 -3.40 -2.24
C GLN A 10 1.30 -3.30 -3.01
N LYS A 11 0.16 -3.41 -2.32
CA LYS A 11 -1.16 -3.18 -2.93
C LYS A 11 -1.28 -1.74 -3.42
N ALA A 12 -0.85 -0.78 -2.61
CA ALA A 12 -0.86 0.63 -3.00
C ALA A 12 0.04 0.90 -4.21
N ILE A 13 1.19 0.24 -4.26
CA ILE A 13 2.10 0.34 -5.40
C ILE A 13 1.40 -0.12 -6.68
N ASN A 14 0.73 -1.26 -6.65
CA ASN A 14 0.04 -1.78 -7.83
C ASN A 14 -1.10 -0.87 -8.28
N ILE A 15 -1.85 -0.32 -7.34
CA ILE A 15 -2.93 0.62 -7.67
C ILE A 15 -2.35 1.88 -8.31
N THR A 16 -1.30 2.44 -7.73
CA THR A 16 -0.65 3.64 -8.25
C THR A 16 -0.03 3.37 -9.61
N TYR A 17 0.57 2.21 -9.79
CA TYR A 17 1.12 1.78 -11.08
C TYR A 17 0.06 1.80 -12.17
N GLY A 18 -1.12 1.22 -11.91
CA GLY A 18 -2.20 1.18 -12.87
C GLY A 18 -2.72 2.56 -13.24
N GLU A 19 -2.69 3.50 -12.30
CA GLU A 19 -3.23 4.84 -12.53
C GLU A 19 -2.23 5.82 -13.13
N TRP A 20 -0.95 5.73 -12.73
CA TRP A 20 0.05 6.76 -13.05
C TRP A 20 1.07 6.34 -14.09
N VAL A 21 1.36 5.05 -14.19
CA VAL A 21 2.43 4.53 -15.04
C VAL A 21 1.88 3.84 -16.29
N ASP A 22 0.57 3.67 -16.38
CA ASP A 22 -0.07 2.89 -17.45
C ASP A 22 0.54 1.49 -17.56
N ALA A 23 0.84 0.90 -16.40
CA ALA A 23 1.45 -0.41 -16.31
C ALA A 23 0.46 -1.51 -16.71
N LYS A 24 0.97 -2.54 -17.33
CA LYS A 24 0.18 -3.73 -17.68
C LYS A 24 0.27 -4.74 -16.54
N ALA A 25 -0.61 -5.73 -16.53
CA ALA A 25 -0.66 -6.73 -15.46
C ALA A 25 0.69 -7.39 -15.20
N LYS A 26 1.51 -7.58 -16.23
CA LYS A 26 2.84 -8.18 -16.10
C LYS A 26 3.84 -7.31 -15.36
N ASP A 27 3.56 -6.02 -15.25
CA ASP A 27 4.44 -5.06 -14.59
C ASP A 27 4.12 -4.91 -13.11
N PHE A 28 2.99 -5.46 -12.66
CA PHE A 28 2.60 -5.38 -11.26
C PHE A 28 3.50 -6.26 -10.41
N ILE A 29 3.72 -5.83 -9.17
CA ILE A 29 4.56 -6.57 -8.24
C ILE A 29 3.76 -7.59 -7.44
N THR A 30 4.45 -8.58 -6.90
CA THR A 30 3.84 -9.59 -6.04
C THR A 30 3.58 -9.01 -4.66
N VAL A 31 2.38 -9.24 -4.13
CA VAL A 31 1.99 -8.80 -2.79
C VAL A 31 2.32 -9.93 -1.82
N ASP A 32 3.56 -9.98 -1.35
CA ASP A 32 4.06 -11.08 -0.52
C ASP A 32 4.58 -10.63 0.85
N GLY A 33 4.58 -9.32 1.13
CA GLY A 33 5.07 -8.79 2.39
C GLY A 33 6.59 -8.72 2.49
N ILE A 34 7.29 -8.88 1.38
CA ILE A 34 8.76 -8.84 1.35
C ILE A 34 9.21 -7.67 0.50
N VAL A 35 10.04 -6.78 1.11
CA VAL A 35 10.62 -5.65 0.39
C VAL A 35 11.88 -6.15 -0.31
N GLY A 36 11.71 -6.57 -1.54
CA GLY A 36 12.81 -7.04 -2.36
C GLY A 36 13.05 -6.13 -3.55
N LYS A 37 13.83 -6.63 -4.49
CA LYS A 37 14.23 -5.90 -5.69
C LYS A 37 13.03 -5.43 -6.50
N GLU A 38 12.02 -6.27 -6.62
CA GLU A 38 10.79 -5.97 -7.38
C GLU A 38 10.07 -4.76 -6.79
N THR A 39 9.88 -4.76 -5.46
CA THR A 39 9.21 -3.66 -4.76
C THR A 39 10.00 -2.37 -4.88
N LEU A 40 11.32 -2.43 -4.69
CA LEU A 40 12.18 -1.25 -4.77
C LEU A 40 12.21 -0.66 -6.18
N SER A 41 12.25 -1.50 -7.20
CA SER A 41 12.21 -1.06 -8.59
C SER A 41 10.90 -0.35 -8.92
N ALA A 42 9.78 -0.89 -8.43
CA ALA A 42 8.48 -0.27 -8.64
C ALA A 42 8.39 1.10 -7.97
N LEU A 43 8.91 1.22 -6.76
CA LEU A 43 8.95 2.52 -6.05
C LEU A 43 9.76 3.55 -6.83
N GLU A 44 10.87 3.14 -7.39
CA GLU A 44 11.71 4.05 -8.18
C GLU A 44 10.99 4.55 -9.44
N ILE A 45 10.27 3.66 -10.11
CA ILE A 45 9.50 4.05 -11.29
C ILE A 45 8.38 5.02 -10.91
N ILE A 46 7.67 4.77 -9.81
CA ILE A 46 6.64 5.68 -9.32
C ILE A 46 7.23 7.04 -9.01
N LYS A 47 8.40 7.07 -8.38
CA LYS A 47 9.11 8.30 -8.09
C LYS A 47 9.45 9.07 -9.38
N ASP A 48 9.92 8.37 -10.40
CA ASP A 48 10.29 8.98 -11.68
C ASP A 48 9.09 9.57 -12.41
N TYR A 49 7.90 9.01 -12.19
CA TYR A 49 6.65 9.52 -12.75
C TYR A 49 5.98 10.54 -11.84
N ASP A 50 6.68 10.99 -10.78
CA ASP A 50 6.17 11.96 -9.82
C ASP A 50 4.91 11.48 -9.10
N GLY A 51 4.81 10.18 -8.90
CA GLY A 51 3.62 9.54 -8.33
C GLY A 51 3.71 9.24 -6.84
N MET A 52 4.75 9.69 -6.15
CA MET A 52 4.94 9.36 -4.73
C MET A 52 3.84 9.90 -3.83
N TYR A 53 3.32 11.10 -4.14
CA TYR A 53 2.20 11.65 -3.37
C TYR A 53 0.95 10.79 -3.53
N ALA A 54 0.64 10.39 -4.75
CA ALA A 54 -0.49 9.51 -5.02
C ALA A 54 -0.34 8.16 -4.31
N LEU A 55 0.88 7.62 -4.29
CA LEU A 55 1.18 6.38 -3.58
C LEU A 55 0.91 6.54 -2.07
N ALA A 56 1.40 7.63 -1.48
CA ALA A 56 1.20 7.89 -0.06
C ALA A 56 -0.28 7.99 0.29
N GLU A 57 -1.06 8.67 -0.53
CA GLU A 57 -2.50 8.79 -0.35
C GLU A 57 -3.20 7.44 -0.44
N CYS A 58 -2.84 6.64 -1.42
CA CYS A 58 -3.40 5.30 -1.61
C CYS A 58 -3.08 4.40 -0.41
N PHE A 59 -1.83 4.42 0.03
CA PHE A 59 -1.39 3.63 1.19
C PHE A 59 -2.16 4.03 2.44
N ARG A 60 -2.36 5.32 2.65
CA ARG A 60 -3.10 5.83 3.80
C ARG A 60 -4.55 5.38 3.78
N LYS A 61 -5.21 5.42 2.62
CA LYS A 61 -6.58 4.96 2.46
C LYS A 61 -6.73 3.48 2.77
N LEU A 62 -5.80 2.65 2.31
CA LEU A 62 -5.82 1.22 2.59
C LEU A 62 -5.66 0.94 4.09
N ARG A 63 -4.79 1.68 4.77
CA ARG A 63 -4.62 1.55 6.21
C ARG A 63 -5.87 1.96 6.96
N ALA A 64 -6.51 3.05 6.55
CA ALA A 64 -7.74 3.53 7.18
C ALA A 64 -8.86 2.51 7.07
N LEU A 65 -9.02 1.89 5.90
CA LEU A 65 -10.02 0.85 5.69
C LEU A 65 -9.77 -0.37 6.60
N LYS A 66 -8.51 -0.77 6.73
CA LYS A 66 -8.13 -1.88 7.60
C LYS A 66 -8.43 -1.58 9.06
N TYR A 67 -8.09 -0.37 9.52
CA TYR A 67 -8.36 0.04 10.89
C TYR A 67 -9.87 0.12 11.17
N ALA A 68 -10.65 0.64 10.23
CA ALA A 68 -12.10 0.70 10.37
C ALA A 68 -12.70 -0.70 10.52
N GLN A 69 -12.17 -1.68 9.78
CA GLN A 69 -12.62 -3.06 9.87
C GLN A 69 -12.27 -3.68 11.23
N ILE A 70 -11.05 -3.42 11.73
CA ILE A 70 -10.62 -3.89 13.05
C ILE A 70 -11.52 -3.31 14.14
N VAL A 71 -11.81 -2.02 14.09
CA VAL A 71 -12.67 -1.36 15.07
C VAL A 71 -14.09 -1.89 15.01
N LYS A 72 -14.61 -2.16 13.80
CA LYS A 72 -15.93 -2.74 13.62
C LYS A 72 -16.06 -4.11 14.30
N ASN A 73 -15.02 -4.93 14.18
CA ASN A 73 -15.01 -6.28 14.73
C ASN A 73 -14.64 -6.29 16.22
N ASN A 74 -13.86 -5.31 16.67
CA ASN A 74 -13.36 -5.20 18.03
C ASN A 74 -13.36 -3.73 18.46
N PRO A 75 -14.51 -3.18 18.88
CA PRO A 75 -14.60 -1.74 19.22
C PRO A 75 -13.58 -1.28 20.27
N ASN A 76 -13.15 -2.15 21.16
CA ASN A 76 -12.17 -1.82 22.19
C ASN A 76 -10.80 -1.48 21.60
N GLN A 77 -10.51 -1.91 20.39
CA GLN A 77 -9.25 -1.62 19.72
C GLN A 77 -9.13 -0.16 19.27
N ALA A 78 -10.24 0.57 19.22
CA ALA A 78 -10.23 1.97 18.79
C ALA A 78 -9.29 2.81 19.65
N VAL A 79 -9.20 2.51 20.96
CA VAL A 79 -8.31 3.23 21.88
C VAL A 79 -6.85 3.08 21.47
N PHE A 80 -6.47 1.92 21.01
CA PHE A 80 -5.08 1.64 20.60
C PHE A 80 -4.74 2.18 19.22
N ILE A 81 -5.74 2.36 18.37
CA ILE A 81 -5.53 2.83 16.98
C ILE A 81 -5.52 4.35 16.94
N TYR A 82 -6.41 5.00 17.66
CA TYR A 82 -6.60 6.45 17.62
C TYR A 82 -6.14 7.17 18.88
N GLY A 83 -5.84 6.42 19.91
CA GLY A 83 -5.35 6.95 21.16
C GLY A 83 -3.85 7.07 21.18
#